data_36824896851eef7ea1a3e7472b69adca
#
_entry.id   36824896851eef7ea1a3e7472b69adca
#
_cell.length_a   1.000
_cell.length_b   1.000
_cell.length_c   1.000
_cell.angle_alpha   90.00
_cell.angle_beta   90.00
_cell.angle_gamma   90.00
#
_symmetry.space_group_name_H-M   'P 1'
#
loop_
_entity.id
_entity.type
_entity.pdbx_description
1 polymer ?
#
loop_
_entity_poly.entity_id
_entity_poly.type
_entity_poly.pdbx_seq_one_letter_code
_entity_poly.pdbx_strand_id
1 'polypeptide(L)'
;MPDSTPPPPAGGPAAIRVTGLRQAFGRHTVLDGLDFAVARGEVFGLLGPNGAGKTSTINVLTTLVRPDGGTAEVAGFDVARKPGEVKRRIALTGQSAAVDDVLTGIENLTMLGRLSGLSGRTARIRAGELLDQFDLAAAGGRRVGTYSGGMRRRLDLALSFVVTPEVLFLDEPTTGLDTRSRRELWDVIRRLADAGTTVFLTTQYLEEADQLADRVAVLDGGRIVATGTAAALKSRIGGDTVELHDEHGELVREVPTDGTVSGLRRALDTLDEAGDHGVVSLRRPSLDDVFLALTGAGAQHRSPAADPAASVLEESR
;
A
#
# COMPACT_ATOMS: atom_id res chain seq x y z
N MET A 1 -29.60 -5.34 7.80
CA MET A 1 -28.21 -5.80 7.70
C MET A 1 -27.93 -6.06 6.23
N PRO A 2 -27.23 -5.23 5.49
CA PRO A 2 -26.82 -5.59 4.15
C PRO A 2 -25.52 -6.39 4.24
N ASP A 3 -25.59 -7.58 3.68
CA ASP A 3 -24.49 -8.50 3.42
C ASP A 3 -23.56 -7.85 2.38
N SER A 4 -22.48 -7.21 2.86
CA SER A 4 -21.56 -6.46 2.01
C SER A 4 -20.23 -7.19 1.84
N THR A 5 -20.31 -8.47 1.44
CA THR A 5 -19.13 -9.12 0.88
C THR A 5 -18.86 -8.46 -0.48
N PRO A 6 -17.74 -7.78 -0.70
CA PRO A 6 -17.43 -7.24 -2.02
C PRO A 6 -17.37 -8.40 -3.02
N PRO A 7 -17.95 -8.25 -4.22
CA PRO A 7 -17.94 -9.31 -5.21
C PRO A 7 -16.50 -9.72 -5.51
N PRO A 8 -16.22 -11.02 -5.68
CA PRO A 8 -14.91 -11.46 -6.14
C PRO A 8 -14.62 -10.81 -7.48
N PRO A 9 -13.35 -10.49 -7.78
CA PRO A 9 -12.98 -9.93 -9.06
C PRO A 9 -13.51 -10.82 -10.17
N ALA A 10 -14.12 -10.22 -11.17
CA ALA A 10 -14.67 -10.93 -12.31
C ALA A 10 -13.54 -11.71 -13.02
N GLY A 11 -13.57 -13.06 -12.93
CA GLY A 11 -12.95 -13.94 -13.91
C GLY A 11 -11.55 -14.48 -13.60
N GLY A 12 -11.30 -15.08 -12.42
CA GLY A 12 -10.09 -15.88 -12.23
C GLY A 12 -9.94 -16.43 -10.79
N PRO A 13 -9.11 -17.47 -10.57
CA PRO A 13 -8.80 -17.90 -9.21
C PRO A 13 -8.05 -16.78 -8.48
N ALA A 14 -8.54 -16.40 -7.31
CA ALA A 14 -7.90 -15.39 -6.46
C ALA A 14 -6.47 -15.83 -6.07
N ALA A 15 -5.51 -14.92 -6.11
CA ALA A 15 -4.17 -15.14 -5.58
C ALA A 15 -4.17 -15.05 -4.05
N ILE A 16 -5.01 -14.17 -3.48
CA ILE A 16 -5.24 -14.05 -2.04
C ILE A 16 -6.74 -14.03 -1.79
N ARG A 17 -7.19 -14.77 -0.78
CA ARG A 17 -8.58 -14.76 -0.30
C ARG A 17 -8.57 -14.69 1.22
N VAL A 18 -9.29 -13.73 1.78
CA VAL A 18 -9.42 -13.52 3.22
C VAL A 18 -10.90 -13.47 3.57
N THR A 19 -11.30 -14.22 4.60
CA THR A 19 -12.70 -14.28 5.04
C THR A 19 -12.76 -14.22 6.56
N GLY A 20 -13.39 -13.16 7.08
CA GLY A 20 -13.62 -12.94 8.50
C GLY A 20 -12.35 -12.95 9.34
N LEU A 21 -11.20 -12.52 8.79
CA LEU A 21 -9.89 -12.61 9.44
C LEU A 21 -9.86 -11.81 10.73
N ARG A 22 -9.42 -12.44 11.81
CA ARG A 22 -9.30 -11.84 13.14
C ARG A 22 -7.93 -12.09 13.72
N GLN A 23 -7.39 -11.05 14.39
CA GLN A 23 -6.12 -11.14 15.11
C GLN A 23 -6.15 -10.21 16.32
N ALA A 24 -5.68 -10.73 17.46
CA ALA A 24 -5.52 -9.96 18.69
C ALA A 24 -4.13 -10.16 19.29
N PHE A 25 -3.62 -9.18 20.00
CA PHE A 25 -2.42 -9.27 20.82
C PHE A 25 -2.78 -8.98 22.27
N GLY A 26 -2.83 -10.03 23.09
CA GLY A 26 -3.37 -9.97 24.44
C GLY A 26 -4.85 -9.60 24.44
N ARG A 27 -5.20 -8.44 25.01
CA ARG A 27 -6.59 -7.93 25.05
C ARG A 27 -6.93 -6.96 23.91
N HIS A 28 -5.96 -6.64 23.05
CA HIS A 28 -6.14 -5.66 21.99
C HIS A 28 -6.44 -6.37 20.66
N THR A 29 -7.65 -6.20 20.14
CA THR A 29 -8.04 -6.67 18.81
C THR A 29 -7.45 -5.73 17.78
N VAL A 30 -6.62 -6.27 16.87
CA VAL A 30 -5.94 -5.52 15.80
C VAL A 30 -6.62 -5.72 14.46
N LEU A 31 -7.14 -6.94 14.19
CA LEU A 31 -7.93 -7.24 13.01
C LEU A 31 -9.27 -7.80 13.46
N ASP A 32 -10.37 -7.24 12.94
CA ASP A 32 -11.71 -7.58 13.38
C ASP A 32 -12.63 -7.88 12.18
N GLY A 33 -12.45 -9.07 11.63
CA GLY A 33 -13.32 -9.60 10.56
C GLY A 33 -13.01 -8.98 9.19
N LEU A 34 -11.76 -9.08 8.71
CA LEU A 34 -11.39 -8.61 7.38
C LEU A 34 -11.89 -9.59 6.31
N ASP A 35 -12.51 -9.03 5.27
CA ASP A 35 -12.98 -9.74 4.08
C ASP A 35 -12.47 -9.05 2.82
N PHE A 36 -11.65 -9.75 2.02
CA PHE A 36 -11.20 -9.28 0.71
C PHE A 36 -10.62 -10.40 -0.14
N ALA A 37 -10.51 -10.15 -1.44
CA ALA A 37 -9.84 -11.04 -2.38
C ALA A 37 -8.98 -10.22 -3.35
N VAL A 38 -7.83 -10.79 -3.75
CA VAL A 38 -6.89 -10.22 -4.72
C VAL A 38 -6.79 -11.15 -5.92
N ALA A 39 -6.95 -10.61 -7.12
CA ALA A 39 -6.81 -11.38 -8.35
C ALA A 39 -5.33 -11.69 -8.64
N ARG A 40 -5.07 -12.69 -9.50
CA ARG A 40 -3.71 -12.95 -9.99
C ARG A 40 -3.23 -11.82 -10.89
N GLY A 41 -1.99 -11.37 -10.69
CA GLY A 41 -1.40 -10.26 -11.43
C GLY A 41 -1.91 -8.86 -11.04
N GLU A 42 -2.79 -8.77 -10.02
CA GLU A 42 -3.31 -7.49 -9.51
C GLU A 42 -2.31 -6.83 -8.56
N VAL A 43 -2.21 -5.51 -8.62
CA VAL A 43 -1.60 -4.69 -7.57
C VAL A 43 -2.70 -4.24 -6.61
N PHE A 44 -2.72 -4.84 -5.43
CA PHE A 44 -3.71 -4.54 -4.39
C PHE A 44 -3.07 -3.72 -3.26
N GLY A 45 -3.64 -2.54 -2.99
CA GLY A 45 -3.19 -1.65 -1.93
C GLY A 45 -4.05 -1.78 -0.67
N LEU A 46 -3.43 -2.05 0.49
CA LEU A 46 -4.07 -1.92 1.80
C LEU A 46 -3.66 -0.58 2.42
N LEU A 47 -4.53 0.41 2.29
CA LEU A 47 -4.32 1.78 2.74
C LEU A 47 -4.86 1.97 4.16
N GLY A 48 -4.14 2.67 5.02
CA GLY A 48 -4.64 3.02 6.36
C GLY A 48 -3.60 3.72 7.21
N PRO A 49 -4.00 4.33 8.34
CA PRO A 49 -3.09 5.01 9.25
C PRO A 49 -2.17 4.03 9.98
N ASN A 50 -1.18 4.57 10.69
CA ASN A 50 -0.34 3.76 11.57
C ASN A 50 -1.19 3.14 12.66
N GLY A 51 -0.94 1.86 12.96
CA GLY A 51 -1.71 1.10 13.94
C GLY A 51 -3.05 0.53 13.43
N ALA A 52 -3.46 0.78 12.18
CA ALA A 52 -4.71 0.24 11.65
C ALA A 52 -4.73 -1.29 11.46
N GLY A 53 -3.57 -1.97 11.49
CA GLY A 53 -3.47 -3.42 11.31
C GLY A 53 -2.82 -3.86 9.99
N LYS A 54 -2.24 -2.94 9.21
CA LYS A 54 -1.60 -3.23 7.91
C LYS A 54 -0.52 -4.30 8.01
N THR A 55 0.51 -4.06 8.83
CA THR A 55 1.61 -5.03 9.06
C THR A 55 1.11 -6.33 9.67
N SER A 56 0.11 -6.28 10.56
CA SER A 56 -0.51 -7.50 11.12
C SER A 56 -1.18 -8.34 10.04
N THR A 57 -1.84 -7.70 9.07
CA THR A 57 -2.44 -8.39 7.91
C THR A 57 -1.35 -9.09 7.09
N ILE A 58 -0.26 -8.39 6.75
CA ILE A 58 0.90 -8.99 6.05
C ILE A 58 1.45 -10.17 6.86
N ASN A 59 1.66 -10.02 8.16
CA ASN A 59 2.23 -11.07 9.01
C ASN A 59 1.37 -12.35 9.02
N VAL A 60 0.05 -12.22 8.99
CA VAL A 60 -0.85 -13.38 8.87
C VAL A 60 -0.75 -13.99 7.46
N LEU A 61 -0.85 -13.19 6.40
CA LEU A 61 -0.82 -13.67 5.01
C LEU A 61 0.51 -14.33 4.65
N THR A 62 1.62 -13.85 5.22
CA THR A 62 2.97 -14.42 5.03
C THR A 62 3.30 -15.54 6.01
N THR A 63 2.32 -15.97 6.81
CA THR A 63 2.46 -17.06 7.79
C THR A 63 3.46 -16.80 8.93
N LEU A 64 3.79 -15.55 9.20
CA LEU A 64 4.62 -15.16 10.35
C LEU A 64 3.81 -15.21 11.66
N VAL A 65 2.51 -14.94 11.58
CA VAL A 65 1.57 -15.01 12.70
C VAL A 65 0.40 -15.88 12.30
N ARG A 66 -0.06 -16.76 13.22
CA ARG A 66 -1.27 -17.57 13.02
C ARG A 66 -2.49 -16.71 13.36
N PRO A 67 -3.53 -16.68 12.51
CA PRO A 67 -4.76 -15.94 12.81
C PRO A 67 -5.53 -16.55 13.99
N ASP A 68 -6.20 -15.70 14.78
CA ASP A 68 -7.07 -16.13 15.87
C ASP A 68 -8.46 -16.55 15.40
N GLY A 69 -8.88 -16.06 14.21
CA GLY A 69 -10.18 -16.43 13.62
C GLY A 69 -10.25 -16.10 12.13
N GLY A 70 -11.29 -16.63 11.49
CA GLY A 70 -11.45 -16.52 10.05
C GLY A 70 -10.50 -17.43 9.27
N THR A 71 -10.40 -17.21 7.96
CA THR A 71 -9.53 -17.97 7.06
C THR A 71 -8.79 -17.04 6.11
N ALA A 72 -7.56 -17.40 5.75
CA ALA A 72 -6.78 -16.74 4.72
C ALA A 72 -6.09 -17.79 3.83
N GLU A 73 -6.20 -17.59 2.52
CA GLU A 73 -5.55 -18.39 1.50
C GLU A 73 -4.63 -17.52 0.66
N VAL A 74 -3.41 -17.97 0.39
CA VAL A 74 -2.42 -17.32 -0.47
C VAL A 74 -1.89 -18.33 -1.47
N ALA A 75 -1.89 -17.98 -2.74
CA ALA A 75 -1.50 -18.85 -3.85
C ALA A 75 -2.26 -20.22 -3.84
N GLY A 76 -3.53 -20.23 -3.37
CA GLY A 76 -4.37 -21.41 -3.26
C GLY A 76 -4.11 -22.30 -2.03
N PHE A 77 -3.33 -21.82 -1.05
CA PHE A 77 -3.02 -22.55 0.17
C PHE A 77 -3.45 -21.79 1.43
N ASP A 78 -4.10 -22.49 2.35
CA ASP A 78 -4.47 -21.95 3.66
C ASP A 78 -3.22 -21.66 4.48
N VAL A 79 -3.11 -20.41 4.97
CA VAL A 79 -1.93 -19.91 5.68
C VAL A 79 -1.67 -20.60 7.01
N ALA A 80 -2.71 -21.08 7.68
CA ALA A 80 -2.60 -21.74 8.98
C ALA A 80 -2.35 -23.24 8.86
N ARG A 81 -2.87 -23.88 7.77
CA ARG A 81 -2.79 -25.34 7.57
C ARG A 81 -1.61 -25.76 6.71
N LYS A 82 -1.21 -24.92 5.74
CA LYS A 82 -0.16 -25.24 4.76
C LYS A 82 0.89 -24.11 4.66
N PRO A 83 1.46 -23.63 5.78
CA PRO A 83 2.39 -22.48 5.77
C PRO A 83 3.64 -22.72 4.91
N GLY A 84 4.14 -23.95 4.84
CA GLY A 84 5.28 -24.31 3.99
C GLY A 84 5.00 -24.16 2.50
N GLU A 85 3.77 -24.44 2.04
CA GLU A 85 3.36 -24.26 0.64
C GLU A 85 3.25 -22.77 0.30
N VAL A 86 2.70 -21.97 1.23
CA VAL A 86 2.62 -20.51 1.08
C VAL A 86 4.03 -19.91 0.98
N LYS A 87 4.93 -20.23 1.93
CA LYS A 87 6.30 -19.69 1.98
C LYS A 87 7.11 -19.94 0.71
N ARG A 88 6.86 -21.03 0.01
CA ARG A 88 7.56 -21.34 -1.26
C ARG A 88 7.09 -20.50 -2.44
N ARG A 89 5.95 -19.82 -2.34
CA ARG A 89 5.30 -19.09 -3.44
C ARG A 89 5.23 -17.60 -3.24
N ILE A 90 5.66 -17.13 -2.06
CA ILE A 90 5.60 -15.72 -1.72
C ILE A 90 7.01 -15.13 -1.59
N ALA A 91 7.07 -13.82 -1.76
CA ALA A 91 8.17 -13.02 -1.27
C ALA A 91 7.64 -11.91 -0.36
N LEU A 92 8.42 -11.54 0.65
CA LEU A 92 8.12 -10.46 1.59
C LEU A 92 9.31 -9.51 1.62
N THR A 93 9.06 -8.26 1.31
CA THR A 93 10.02 -7.17 1.53
C THR A 93 9.48 -6.28 2.65
N GLY A 94 10.13 -6.35 3.81
CA GLY A 94 9.76 -5.60 5.00
C GLY A 94 10.40 -4.22 5.07
N GLN A 95 10.31 -3.57 6.24
CA GLN A 95 10.92 -2.26 6.47
C GLN A 95 12.44 -2.31 6.60
N SER A 96 13.02 -3.45 6.99
CA SER A 96 14.47 -3.66 7.10
C SER A 96 14.98 -4.38 5.87
N ALA A 97 15.94 -3.78 5.17
CA ALA A 97 16.57 -4.40 4.02
C ALA A 97 17.44 -5.60 4.45
N ALA A 98 17.26 -6.74 3.77
CA ALA A 98 18.05 -7.96 4.01
C ALA A 98 19.39 -7.96 3.26
N VAL A 99 19.94 -6.78 2.96
CA VAL A 99 21.19 -6.61 2.20
C VAL A 99 22.41 -6.52 3.12
N ASP A 100 23.51 -7.14 2.73
CA ASP A 100 24.80 -6.99 3.38
C ASP A 100 25.56 -5.80 2.75
N ASP A 101 25.88 -4.80 3.55
CA ASP A 101 26.54 -3.56 3.14
C ASP A 101 27.99 -3.74 2.71
N VAL A 102 28.66 -4.80 3.17
CA VAL A 102 30.07 -5.09 2.85
C VAL A 102 30.17 -5.74 1.47
N LEU A 103 29.15 -6.49 1.07
CA LEU A 103 29.10 -7.17 -0.22
C LEU A 103 28.67 -6.19 -1.33
N THR A 104 29.00 -6.54 -2.57
CA THR A 104 28.48 -5.90 -3.78
C THR A 104 27.05 -6.36 -4.07
N GLY A 105 26.32 -5.63 -4.95
CA GLY A 105 24.98 -6.04 -5.35
C GLY A 105 24.93 -7.44 -5.94
N ILE A 106 25.87 -7.77 -6.83
CA ILE A 106 25.95 -9.10 -7.46
C ILE A 106 26.31 -10.20 -6.46
N GLU A 107 27.16 -9.91 -5.46
CA GLU A 107 27.50 -10.87 -4.40
C GLU A 107 26.31 -11.16 -3.49
N ASN A 108 25.55 -10.14 -3.07
CA ASN A 108 24.31 -10.31 -2.31
C ASN A 108 23.34 -11.25 -3.02
N LEU A 109 23.02 -10.96 -4.29
CA LEU A 109 22.11 -11.77 -5.10
C LEU A 109 22.63 -13.18 -5.35
N THR A 110 23.92 -13.33 -5.64
CA THR A 110 24.55 -14.65 -5.86
C THR A 110 24.56 -15.48 -4.58
N MET A 111 24.83 -14.87 -3.43
CA MET A 111 24.81 -15.52 -2.12
C MET A 111 23.40 -16.06 -1.82
N LEU A 112 22.38 -15.21 -1.95
CA LEU A 112 21.00 -15.62 -1.70
C LEU A 112 20.54 -16.69 -2.70
N GLY A 113 20.94 -16.61 -3.97
CA GLY A 113 20.68 -17.64 -4.98
C GLY A 113 21.22 -19.01 -4.57
N ARG A 114 22.44 -19.05 -4.04
CA ARG A 114 23.03 -20.29 -3.54
C ARG A 114 22.32 -20.82 -2.29
N LEU A 115 21.95 -19.93 -1.36
CA LEU A 115 21.13 -20.31 -0.19
C LEU A 115 19.75 -20.83 -0.56
N SER A 116 19.20 -20.35 -1.67
CA SER A 116 17.93 -20.82 -2.25
C SER A 116 18.08 -22.11 -3.08
N GLY A 117 19.26 -22.74 -3.10
CA GLY A 117 19.51 -24.04 -3.76
C GLY A 117 19.98 -23.95 -5.23
N LEU A 118 20.24 -22.76 -5.76
CA LEU A 118 20.80 -22.61 -7.11
C LEU A 118 22.29 -23.00 -7.14
N SER A 119 22.74 -23.60 -8.26
CA SER A 119 24.17 -23.79 -8.50
C SER A 119 24.89 -22.44 -8.56
N GLY A 120 26.20 -22.41 -8.25
CA GLY A 120 26.97 -21.16 -8.28
C GLY A 120 26.90 -20.45 -9.63
N ARG A 121 26.89 -21.19 -10.76
CA ARG A 121 26.75 -20.67 -12.12
C ARG A 121 25.36 -20.09 -12.34
N THR A 122 24.31 -20.83 -11.98
CA THR A 122 22.92 -20.39 -12.13
C THR A 122 22.62 -19.16 -11.27
N ALA A 123 23.10 -19.16 -10.01
CA ALA A 123 22.94 -18.03 -9.08
C ALA A 123 23.58 -16.74 -9.65
N ARG A 124 24.79 -16.85 -10.28
CA ARG A 124 25.46 -15.69 -10.86
C ARG A 124 24.74 -15.16 -12.12
N ILE A 125 24.22 -16.05 -12.98
CA ILE A 125 23.41 -15.65 -14.13
C ILE A 125 22.15 -14.94 -13.64
N ARG A 126 21.42 -15.55 -12.70
CA ARG A 126 20.20 -14.97 -12.12
C ARG A 126 20.47 -13.62 -11.45
N ALA A 127 21.60 -13.47 -10.76
CA ALA A 127 22.00 -12.19 -10.17
C ALA A 127 22.18 -11.08 -11.23
N GLY A 128 22.77 -11.40 -12.39
CA GLY A 128 22.91 -10.46 -13.51
C GLY A 128 21.53 -10.05 -14.05
N GLU A 129 20.66 -11.03 -14.34
CA GLU A 129 19.29 -10.76 -14.81
C GLU A 129 18.51 -9.86 -13.86
N LEU A 130 18.62 -10.09 -12.54
CA LEU A 130 17.96 -9.28 -11.54
C LEU A 130 18.54 -7.86 -11.45
N LEU A 131 19.85 -7.70 -11.54
CA LEU A 131 20.48 -6.38 -11.59
C LEU A 131 19.96 -5.56 -12.78
N ASP A 132 19.80 -6.20 -13.94
CA ASP A 132 19.22 -5.55 -15.15
C ASP A 132 17.74 -5.22 -14.91
N GLN A 133 16.94 -6.17 -14.43
CA GLN A 133 15.50 -6.02 -14.21
C GLN A 133 15.15 -4.91 -13.21
N PHE A 134 16.03 -4.69 -12.22
CA PHE A 134 15.83 -3.69 -11.15
C PHE A 134 16.64 -2.40 -11.35
N ASP A 135 17.17 -2.15 -12.55
CA ASP A 135 17.93 -0.96 -12.93
C ASP A 135 19.16 -0.73 -12.04
N LEU A 136 19.88 -1.82 -11.71
CA LEU A 136 21.07 -1.81 -10.86
C LEU A 136 22.34 -2.32 -11.56
N ALA A 137 22.28 -2.64 -12.86
CA ALA A 137 23.40 -3.22 -13.62
C ALA A 137 24.69 -2.40 -13.50
N ALA A 138 24.62 -1.08 -13.69
CA ALA A 138 25.79 -0.18 -13.60
C ALA A 138 26.40 -0.12 -12.19
N ALA A 139 25.64 -0.47 -11.16
CA ALA A 139 26.09 -0.44 -9.76
C ALA A 139 26.37 -1.82 -9.18
N GLY A 140 26.07 -2.91 -9.90
CA GLY A 140 26.12 -4.29 -9.41
C GLY A 140 27.47 -4.72 -8.83
N GLY A 141 28.59 -4.15 -9.34
CA GLY A 141 29.94 -4.38 -8.83
C GLY A 141 30.38 -3.47 -7.66
N ARG A 142 29.56 -2.52 -7.25
CA ARG A 142 29.86 -1.62 -6.12
C ARG A 142 29.38 -2.21 -4.81
N ARG A 143 30.05 -1.89 -3.69
CA ARG A 143 29.57 -2.27 -2.35
C ARG A 143 28.24 -1.61 -2.03
N VAL A 144 27.31 -2.36 -1.44
CA VAL A 144 25.95 -1.89 -1.11
C VAL A 144 25.98 -0.74 -0.11
N GLY A 145 26.97 -0.67 0.77
CA GLY A 145 27.17 0.48 1.66
C GLY A 145 27.35 1.83 0.94
N THR A 146 27.64 1.82 -0.39
CA THR A 146 27.75 3.04 -1.23
C THR A 146 26.48 3.35 -2.04
N TYR A 147 25.41 2.54 -1.88
CA TYR A 147 24.16 2.74 -2.60
C TYR A 147 23.34 3.88 -1.98
N SER A 148 22.55 4.57 -2.82
CA SER A 148 21.48 5.44 -2.30
C SER A 148 20.39 4.60 -1.64
N GLY A 149 19.52 5.23 -0.83
CA GLY A 149 18.37 4.56 -0.22
C GLY A 149 17.49 3.87 -1.26
N GLY A 150 17.19 4.54 -2.39
CA GLY A 150 16.40 3.97 -3.48
C GLY A 150 17.09 2.78 -4.17
N MET A 151 18.42 2.84 -4.40
CA MET A 151 19.18 1.70 -4.94
C MET A 151 19.17 0.53 -3.97
N ARG A 152 19.35 0.78 -2.68
CA ARG A 152 19.30 -0.25 -1.63
C ARG A 152 17.93 -0.91 -1.59
N ARG A 153 16.84 -0.14 -1.67
CA ARG A 153 15.48 -0.64 -1.70
C ARG A 153 15.18 -1.49 -2.94
N ARG A 154 15.67 -1.08 -4.12
CA ARG A 154 15.56 -1.88 -5.34
C ARG A 154 16.37 -3.18 -5.26
N LEU A 155 17.54 -3.18 -4.64
CA LEU A 155 18.30 -4.40 -4.43
C LEU A 155 17.61 -5.35 -3.43
N ASP A 156 17.03 -4.83 -2.35
CA ASP A 156 16.26 -5.60 -1.39
C ASP A 156 15.05 -6.28 -2.07
N LEU A 157 14.37 -5.55 -2.94
CA LEU A 157 13.30 -6.09 -3.75
C LEU A 157 13.84 -7.15 -4.76
N ALA A 158 14.98 -6.91 -5.39
CA ALA A 158 15.62 -7.86 -6.30
C ALA A 158 16.00 -9.17 -5.59
N LEU A 159 16.47 -9.11 -4.35
CA LEU A 159 16.73 -10.28 -3.51
C LEU A 159 15.49 -11.15 -3.34
N SER A 160 14.33 -10.56 -3.15
CA SER A 160 13.06 -11.28 -3.03
C SER A 160 12.63 -12.01 -4.30
N PHE A 161 13.24 -11.67 -5.45
CA PHE A 161 13.00 -12.26 -6.78
C PHE A 161 14.05 -13.30 -7.22
N VAL A 162 14.98 -13.64 -6.37
CA VAL A 162 15.96 -14.71 -6.66
C VAL A 162 15.24 -16.00 -7.04
N VAL A 163 14.15 -16.31 -6.32
CA VAL A 163 13.14 -17.29 -6.76
C VAL A 163 11.88 -16.48 -7.08
N THR A 164 11.37 -16.58 -8.32
CA THR A 164 10.21 -15.78 -8.75
C THR A 164 8.97 -16.15 -7.94
N PRO A 165 8.40 -15.20 -7.17
CA PRO A 165 7.21 -15.48 -6.35
C PRO A 165 5.93 -15.41 -7.19
N GLU A 166 4.86 -16.12 -6.76
CA GLU A 166 3.52 -15.90 -7.29
C GLU A 166 2.87 -14.66 -6.66
N VAL A 167 3.19 -14.37 -5.40
CA VAL A 167 2.68 -13.21 -4.65
C VAL A 167 3.83 -12.48 -3.94
N LEU A 168 3.94 -11.19 -4.20
CA LEU A 168 4.89 -10.28 -3.55
C LEU A 168 4.16 -9.45 -2.50
N PHE A 169 4.64 -9.49 -1.26
CA PHE A 169 4.18 -8.64 -0.17
C PHE A 169 5.16 -7.50 0.07
N LEU A 170 4.66 -6.27 0.11
CA LEU A 170 5.43 -5.05 0.34
C LEU A 170 4.84 -4.29 1.54
N ASP A 171 5.61 -4.21 2.63
CA ASP A 171 5.19 -3.44 3.80
C ASP A 171 5.79 -2.04 3.75
N GLU A 172 4.97 -1.05 3.42
CA GLU A 172 5.33 0.37 3.27
C GLU A 172 6.60 0.59 2.43
N PRO A 173 6.62 0.16 1.14
CA PRO A 173 7.85 0.01 0.36
C PRO A 173 8.61 1.31 0.12
N THR A 174 7.95 2.48 0.15
CA THR A 174 8.55 3.77 -0.19
C THR A 174 8.86 4.65 1.01
N THR A 175 8.64 4.15 2.23
CA THR A 175 8.94 4.91 3.46
C THR A 175 10.41 5.31 3.50
N GLY A 176 10.67 6.61 3.74
CA GLY A 176 12.01 7.17 3.81
C GLY A 176 12.71 7.43 2.47
N LEU A 177 12.05 7.18 1.34
CA LEU A 177 12.57 7.49 0.01
C LEU A 177 12.23 8.92 -0.42
N ASP A 178 13.15 9.55 -1.15
CA ASP A 178 12.86 10.80 -1.88
C ASP A 178 11.88 10.56 -3.03
N THR A 179 11.29 11.66 -3.55
CA THR A 179 10.26 11.61 -4.61
C THR A 179 10.73 10.89 -5.88
N ARG A 180 12.00 11.05 -6.28
CA ARG A 180 12.55 10.39 -7.46
C ARG A 180 12.69 8.88 -7.24
N SER A 181 13.33 8.49 -6.14
CA SER A 181 13.51 7.07 -5.77
C SER A 181 12.18 6.35 -5.59
N ARG A 182 11.14 7.05 -5.09
CA ARG A 182 9.79 6.52 -4.96
C ARG A 182 9.20 6.19 -6.33
N ARG A 183 9.25 7.11 -7.30
CA ARG A 183 8.76 6.87 -8.66
C ARG A 183 9.50 5.74 -9.35
N GLU A 184 10.83 5.71 -9.26
CA GLU A 184 11.65 4.63 -9.81
C GLU A 184 11.25 3.26 -9.22
N LEU A 185 10.92 3.19 -7.93
CA LEU A 185 10.45 1.96 -7.30
C LEU A 185 9.03 1.57 -7.78
N TRP A 186 8.14 2.55 -7.95
CA TRP A 186 6.80 2.31 -8.50
C TRP A 186 6.86 1.72 -9.91
N ASP A 187 7.73 2.24 -10.77
CA ASP A 187 7.93 1.70 -12.13
C ASP A 187 8.40 0.24 -12.07
N VAL A 188 9.29 -0.10 -11.14
CA VAL A 188 9.72 -1.49 -10.93
C VAL A 188 8.54 -2.36 -10.51
N ILE A 189 7.75 -1.94 -9.52
CA ILE A 189 6.60 -2.71 -9.02
C ILE A 189 5.57 -2.93 -10.14
N ARG A 190 5.29 -1.93 -10.96
CA ARG A 190 4.40 -2.06 -12.13
C ARG A 190 4.91 -3.10 -13.11
N ARG A 191 6.17 -3.03 -13.51
CA ARG A 191 6.78 -4.02 -14.42
C ARG A 191 6.66 -5.46 -13.88
N LEU A 192 6.79 -5.66 -12.57
CA LEU A 192 6.63 -6.97 -11.95
C LEU A 192 5.19 -7.48 -12.02
N ALA A 193 4.22 -6.60 -11.81
CA ALA A 193 2.79 -6.94 -11.93
C ALA A 193 2.42 -7.24 -13.39
N ASP A 194 2.88 -6.43 -14.35
CA ASP A 194 2.67 -6.64 -15.79
C ASP A 194 3.28 -7.97 -16.26
N ALA A 195 4.37 -8.42 -15.62
CA ALA A 195 4.95 -9.74 -15.83
C ALA A 195 4.19 -10.90 -15.17
N GLY A 196 3.06 -10.62 -14.49
CA GLY A 196 2.16 -11.61 -13.90
C GLY A 196 2.34 -11.88 -12.41
N THR A 197 3.25 -11.19 -11.72
CA THR A 197 3.38 -11.27 -10.25
C THR A 197 2.22 -10.54 -9.59
N THR A 198 1.51 -11.21 -8.67
CA THR A 198 0.51 -10.53 -7.84
C THR A 198 1.21 -9.72 -6.78
N VAL A 199 0.84 -8.45 -6.59
CA VAL A 199 1.43 -7.57 -5.59
C VAL A 199 0.41 -7.18 -4.54
N PHE A 200 0.73 -7.43 -3.28
CA PHE A 200 -0.01 -6.92 -2.13
C PHE A 200 0.87 -5.93 -1.38
N LEU A 201 0.50 -4.65 -1.40
CA LEU A 201 1.25 -3.61 -0.72
C LEU A 201 0.44 -2.96 0.39
N THR A 202 1.11 -2.60 1.49
CA THR A 202 0.55 -1.72 2.50
C THR A 202 1.14 -0.34 2.36
N THR A 203 0.34 0.68 2.62
CA THR A 203 0.81 2.07 2.62
C THR A 203 -0.05 2.97 3.51
N GLN A 204 0.54 4.04 3.99
CA GLN A 204 -0.16 5.18 4.55
C GLN A 204 -0.20 6.38 3.58
N TYR A 205 0.52 6.28 2.46
CA TYR A 205 0.61 7.33 1.46
C TYR A 205 -0.47 7.14 0.39
N LEU A 206 -1.41 8.08 0.35
CA LEU A 206 -2.52 8.03 -0.59
C LEU A 206 -2.07 8.15 -2.05
N GLU A 207 -1.00 8.95 -2.31
CA GLU A 207 -0.39 9.04 -3.64
C GLU A 207 0.12 7.68 -4.13
N GLU A 208 0.76 6.88 -3.26
CA GLU A 208 1.22 5.54 -3.61
C GLU A 208 0.07 4.61 -3.99
N ALA A 209 -1.01 4.62 -3.19
CA ALA A 209 -2.20 3.83 -3.49
C ALA A 209 -2.85 4.27 -4.82
N ASP A 210 -2.92 5.58 -5.07
CA ASP A 210 -3.51 6.15 -6.30
C ASP A 210 -2.70 5.81 -7.56
N GLN A 211 -1.36 5.81 -7.45
CA GLN A 211 -0.47 5.58 -8.59
C GLN A 211 -0.20 4.10 -8.87
N LEU A 212 -0.18 3.26 -7.85
CA LEU A 212 0.22 1.86 -8.00
C LEU A 212 -0.95 0.88 -8.02
N ALA A 213 -1.94 1.06 -7.15
CA ALA A 213 -2.91 0.02 -6.92
C ALA A 213 -4.00 -0.02 -8.01
N ASP A 214 -4.29 -1.22 -8.53
CA ASP A 214 -5.46 -1.44 -9.37
C ASP A 214 -6.74 -1.37 -8.53
N ARG A 215 -6.66 -1.88 -7.28
CA ARG A 215 -7.69 -1.74 -6.27
C ARG A 215 -7.08 -1.42 -4.91
N VAL A 216 -7.83 -0.65 -4.13
CA VAL A 216 -7.46 -0.23 -2.78
C VAL A 216 -8.52 -0.70 -1.80
N ALA A 217 -8.09 -1.27 -0.68
CA ALA A 217 -8.92 -1.43 0.51
C ALA A 217 -8.45 -0.43 1.58
N VAL A 218 -9.39 0.34 2.10
CA VAL A 218 -9.13 1.28 3.19
C VAL A 218 -9.37 0.57 4.52
N LEU A 219 -8.30 0.46 5.32
CA LEU A 219 -8.30 -0.18 6.64
C LEU A 219 -8.31 0.90 7.73
N ASP A 220 -9.32 0.86 8.59
CA ASP A 220 -9.42 1.71 9.77
C ASP A 220 -9.93 0.91 10.97
N GLY A 221 -9.28 1.09 12.14
CA GLY A 221 -9.67 0.41 13.38
C GLY A 221 -9.73 -1.12 13.27
N GLY A 222 -8.90 -1.74 12.43
CA GLY A 222 -8.87 -3.19 12.22
C GLY A 222 -9.98 -3.73 11.31
N ARG A 223 -10.69 -2.86 10.57
CA ARG A 223 -11.77 -3.23 9.63
C ARG A 223 -11.57 -2.57 8.28
N ILE A 224 -12.01 -3.24 7.22
CA ILE A 224 -12.06 -2.62 5.89
C ILE A 224 -13.33 -1.78 5.82
N VAL A 225 -13.15 -0.46 5.66
CA VAL A 225 -14.25 0.52 5.60
C VAL A 225 -14.67 0.83 4.16
N ALA A 226 -13.79 0.62 3.18
CA ALA A 226 -14.10 0.74 1.76
C ALA A 226 -13.16 -0.10 0.91
N THR A 227 -13.63 -0.54 -0.26
CA THR A 227 -12.81 -1.21 -1.27
C THR A 227 -13.26 -0.77 -2.67
N GLY A 228 -12.32 -0.55 -3.56
CA GLY A 228 -12.59 -0.17 -4.96
C GLY A 228 -11.33 0.27 -5.70
N THR A 229 -11.47 0.64 -6.97
CA THR A 229 -10.42 1.37 -7.67
C THR A 229 -10.30 2.78 -7.07
N ALA A 230 -9.14 3.42 -7.19
CA ALA A 230 -8.96 4.79 -6.71
C ALA A 230 -10.04 5.74 -7.29
N ALA A 231 -10.33 5.62 -8.59
CA ALA A 231 -11.38 6.39 -9.25
C ALA A 231 -12.77 6.13 -8.67
N ALA A 232 -13.14 4.86 -8.42
CA ALA A 232 -14.44 4.51 -7.83
C ALA A 232 -14.57 5.00 -6.38
N LEU A 233 -13.49 5.00 -5.61
CA LEU A 233 -13.50 5.53 -4.25
C LEU A 233 -13.65 7.06 -4.24
N LYS A 234 -12.92 7.78 -5.11
CA LYS A 234 -13.03 9.24 -5.26
C LYS A 234 -14.45 9.67 -5.67
N SER A 235 -15.07 8.96 -6.62
CA SER A 235 -16.42 9.29 -7.09
C SER A 235 -17.53 9.13 -6.02
N ARG A 236 -17.28 8.38 -4.93
CA ARG A 236 -18.23 8.26 -3.81
C ARG A 236 -18.30 9.51 -2.94
N ILE A 237 -17.26 10.32 -2.92
CA ILE A 237 -17.16 11.53 -2.07
C ILE A 237 -17.78 12.73 -2.79
N GLY A 238 -17.65 12.79 -4.12
CA GLY A 238 -18.19 13.88 -4.93
C GLY A 238 -17.63 13.85 -6.34
N GLY A 239 -18.16 14.75 -7.19
CA GLY A 239 -17.62 15.04 -8.51
C GLY A 239 -16.53 16.11 -8.46
N ASP A 240 -15.98 16.43 -9.63
CA ASP A 240 -15.11 17.59 -9.81
C ASP A 240 -15.88 18.87 -9.46
N THR A 241 -15.19 19.86 -8.89
CA THR A 241 -15.77 21.17 -8.55
C THR A 241 -14.87 22.28 -9.07
N VAL A 242 -15.51 23.37 -9.51
CA VAL A 242 -14.81 24.64 -9.78
C VAL A 242 -14.90 25.47 -8.53
N GLU A 243 -13.75 25.78 -7.95
CA GLU A 243 -13.61 26.62 -6.77
C GLU A 243 -13.20 28.04 -7.17
N LEU A 244 -13.86 29.03 -6.60
CA LEU A 244 -13.50 30.44 -6.70
C LEU A 244 -12.88 30.88 -5.37
N HIS A 245 -11.68 31.44 -5.42
CA HIS A 245 -10.97 31.99 -4.27
C HIS A 245 -10.81 33.49 -4.41
N ASP A 246 -10.87 34.21 -3.29
CA ASP A 246 -10.61 35.65 -3.25
C ASP A 246 -9.11 35.99 -3.39
N GLU A 247 -8.75 37.27 -3.28
CA GLU A 247 -7.38 37.76 -3.34
C GLU A 247 -6.50 37.26 -2.17
N HIS A 248 -7.11 36.75 -1.11
CA HIS A 248 -6.43 36.20 0.06
C HIS A 248 -6.32 34.67 0.00
N GLY A 249 -6.89 34.05 -1.06
CA GLY A 249 -6.89 32.60 -1.24
C GLY A 249 -8.00 31.88 -0.46
N GLU A 250 -8.97 32.62 0.11
CA GLU A 250 -10.10 32.02 0.81
C GLU A 250 -11.18 31.57 -0.20
N LEU A 251 -11.81 30.42 0.09
CA LEU A 251 -12.85 29.86 -0.75
C LEU A 251 -14.12 30.72 -0.67
N VAL A 252 -14.50 31.34 -1.78
CA VAL A 252 -15.71 32.17 -1.90
C VAL A 252 -16.89 31.33 -2.33
N ARG A 253 -16.70 30.48 -3.34
CA ARG A 253 -17.77 29.67 -3.93
C ARG A 253 -17.24 28.39 -4.56
N GLU A 254 -18.09 27.37 -4.57
CA GLU A 254 -17.83 26.06 -5.16
C GLU A 254 -19.00 25.70 -6.09
N VAL A 255 -18.70 25.32 -7.35
CA VAL A 255 -19.71 24.94 -8.36
C VAL A 255 -19.37 23.54 -8.88
N PRO A 256 -20.27 22.54 -8.73
CA PRO A 256 -20.06 21.20 -9.23
C PRO A 256 -19.89 21.18 -10.76
N THR A 257 -19.01 20.29 -11.26
CA THR A 257 -18.78 20.08 -12.69
C THR A 257 -18.54 18.59 -12.97
N ASP A 258 -18.78 18.19 -14.24
CA ASP A 258 -18.44 16.85 -14.72
C ASP A 258 -16.98 16.76 -15.27
N GLY A 259 -16.20 17.84 -15.11
CA GLY A 259 -14.82 17.92 -15.60
C GLY A 259 -14.69 18.03 -17.12
N THR A 260 -15.78 17.97 -17.88
CA THR A 260 -15.77 18.18 -19.35
C THR A 260 -15.63 19.66 -19.70
N VAL A 261 -15.17 19.96 -20.92
CA VAL A 261 -15.08 21.35 -21.39
C VAL A 261 -16.42 22.08 -21.30
N SER A 262 -17.53 21.40 -21.59
CA SER A 262 -18.89 21.96 -21.49
C SER A 262 -19.35 22.12 -20.06
N GLY A 263 -18.97 21.19 -19.17
CA GLY A 263 -19.26 21.29 -17.73
C GLY A 263 -18.51 22.43 -17.08
N LEU A 264 -17.19 22.54 -17.38
CA LEU A 264 -16.38 23.66 -16.90
C LEU A 264 -16.91 25.02 -17.37
N ARG A 265 -17.31 25.13 -18.66
CA ARG A 265 -17.90 26.38 -19.18
C ARG A 265 -19.15 26.75 -18.40
N ARG A 266 -20.09 25.82 -18.20
CA ARG A 266 -21.31 26.08 -17.40
C ARG A 266 -21.01 26.50 -15.97
N ALA A 267 -20.02 25.89 -15.34
CA ALA A 267 -19.63 26.26 -13.99
C ALA A 267 -19.04 27.69 -13.94
N LEU A 268 -18.22 28.06 -14.95
CA LEU A 268 -17.66 29.42 -15.08
C LEU A 268 -18.76 30.44 -15.39
N ASP A 269 -19.71 30.14 -16.28
CA ASP A 269 -20.85 31.02 -16.58
C ASP A 269 -21.67 31.28 -15.30
N THR A 270 -21.87 30.25 -14.45
CA THR A 270 -22.57 30.39 -13.16
C THR A 270 -21.85 31.33 -12.18
N LEU A 271 -20.49 31.28 -12.16
CA LEU A 271 -19.69 32.19 -11.33
C LEU A 271 -19.71 33.62 -11.85
N ASP A 272 -19.65 33.82 -13.19
CA ASP A 272 -19.70 35.11 -13.85
C ASP A 272 -21.04 35.82 -13.67
N GLU A 273 -22.16 35.09 -13.85
CA GLU A 273 -23.52 35.58 -13.61
C GLU A 273 -23.75 36.02 -12.16
N ALA A 274 -23.06 35.42 -11.19
CA ALA A 274 -23.12 35.80 -9.79
C ALA A 274 -22.34 37.10 -9.49
N GLY A 275 -21.53 37.59 -10.43
CA GLY A 275 -20.68 38.76 -10.27
C GLY A 275 -19.49 38.52 -9.33
N ASP A 276 -19.14 37.26 -9.09
CA ASP A 276 -18.05 36.89 -8.20
C ASP A 276 -16.71 37.08 -8.94
N HIS A 277 -15.75 37.75 -8.28
CA HIS A 277 -14.41 37.98 -8.82
C HIS A 277 -13.34 37.24 -7.98
N GLY A 278 -12.35 36.65 -8.64
CA GLY A 278 -11.30 35.94 -7.93
C GLY A 278 -10.51 35.00 -8.83
N VAL A 279 -9.75 34.10 -8.21
CA VAL A 279 -8.96 33.07 -8.89
C VAL A 279 -9.74 31.76 -8.93
N VAL A 280 -9.91 31.21 -10.13
CA VAL A 280 -10.63 29.96 -10.33
C VAL A 280 -9.68 28.80 -10.35
N SER A 281 -10.00 27.71 -9.64
CA SER A 281 -9.30 26.46 -9.67
C SER A 281 -10.26 25.27 -9.90
N LEU A 282 -9.76 24.21 -10.54
CA LEU A 282 -10.49 22.95 -10.65
C LEU A 282 -10.02 22.01 -9.55
N ARG A 283 -10.91 21.71 -8.60
CA ARG A 283 -10.68 20.70 -7.58
C ARG A 283 -11.24 19.36 -8.02
N ARG A 284 -10.39 18.35 -7.95
CA ARG A 284 -10.78 16.95 -8.13
C ARG A 284 -10.68 16.22 -6.80
N PRO A 285 -11.67 15.38 -6.46
CA PRO A 285 -11.58 14.56 -5.26
C PRO A 285 -10.29 13.76 -5.22
N SER A 286 -9.62 13.77 -4.09
CA SER A 286 -8.41 13.01 -3.82
C SER A 286 -8.73 11.76 -3.00
N LEU A 287 -7.79 10.83 -2.86
CA LEU A 287 -7.93 9.75 -1.88
C LEU A 287 -7.82 10.29 -0.44
N ASP A 288 -7.21 11.47 -0.22
CA ASP A 288 -7.23 12.15 1.08
C ASP A 288 -8.66 12.51 1.50
N ASP A 289 -9.46 13.07 0.56
CA ASP A 289 -10.87 13.38 0.82
C ASP A 289 -11.67 12.11 1.13
N VAL A 290 -11.41 11.01 0.39
CA VAL A 290 -12.01 9.69 0.67
C VAL A 290 -11.67 9.23 2.07
N PHE A 291 -10.40 9.29 2.43
CA PHE A 291 -9.92 8.84 3.73
C PHE A 291 -10.55 9.65 4.87
N LEU A 292 -10.54 10.98 4.76
CA LEU A 292 -11.15 11.87 5.76
C LEU A 292 -12.65 11.64 5.90
N ALA A 293 -13.38 11.46 4.80
CA ALA A 293 -14.82 11.21 4.84
C ALA A 293 -15.16 9.85 5.48
N LEU A 294 -14.33 8.82 5.25
CA LEU A 294 -14.57 7.48 5.79
C LEU A 294 -14.13 7.32 7.26
N THR A 295 -13.08 8.05 7.69
CA THR A 295 -12.50 7.94 9.02
C THR A 295 -12.86 9.12 9.94
N GLY A 296 -13.25 10.27 9.39
CA GLY A 296 -13.54 11.51 10.13
C GLY A 296 -14.72 11.39 11.10
N ALA A 297 -15.66 10.49 10.88
CA ALA A 297 -16.73 10.16 11.81
C ALA A 297 -16.23 9.38 13.06
N GLY A 298 -15.09 8.71 12.96
CA GLY A 298 -14.48 7.96 14.07
C GLY A 298 -13.53 8.80 14.95
N ALA A 299 -12.94 9.88 14.40
CA ALA A 299 -11.96 10.70 15.11
C ALA A 299 -12.58 11.60 16.19
N GLN A 300 -13.87 11.93 16.11
CA GLN A 300 -14.59 12.74 17.10
C GLN A 300 -14.96 11.95 18.39
N HIS A 301 -14.76 10.62 18.42
CA HIS A 301 -15.10 9.79 19.59
C HIS A 301 -13.88 9.26 20.36
N ARG A 302 -12.66 9.66 20.03
CA ARG A 302 -11.45 9.32 20.78
C ARG A 302 -10.71 10.57 21.28
N SER A 303 -11.35 11.34 22.18
CA SER A 303 -10.59 12.12 23.14
C SER A 303 -9.85 11.15 24.06
N PRO A 304 -8.54 11.26 24.26
CA PRO A 304 -7.86 10.47 25.26
C PRO A 304 -8.45 10.87 26.63
N ALA A 305 -9.09 9.91 27.31
CA ALA A 305 -9.40 10.05 28.71
C ALA A 305 -8.09 10.41 29.42
N ALA A 306 -8.05 11.57 30.06
CA ALA A 306 -6.97 12.00 30.89
C ALA A 306 -6.67 10.90 31.91
N ASP A 307 -5.43 10.42 31.91
CA ASP A 307 -4.91 9.49 32.91
C ASP A 307 -4.85 10.22 34.26
N PRO A 308 -5.63 9.84 35.29
CA PRO A 308 -5.61 10.52 36.58
C PRO A 308 -4.44 10.12 37.49
N ALA A 309 -3.35 9.55 36.94
CA ALA A 309 -2.22 9.06 37.71
C ALA A 309 -0.98 9.96 37.73
N ALA A 310 -1.03 11.19 37.18
CA ALA A 310 0.13 12.09 37.14
C ALA A 310 0.10 13.24 38.20
N SER A 311 -0.69 13.16 39.27
CA SER A 311 -0.76 14.24 40.27
C SER A 311 -0.51 13.80 41.73
N VAL A 312 0.39 12.84 41.94
CA VAL A 312 0.82 12.50 43.33
C VAL A 312 2.33 12.20 43.31
N LEU A 313 3.19 13.18 43.11
CA LEU A 313 4.62 13.13 43.46
C LEU A 313 5.30 14.52 43.41
N GLU A 314 4.63 15.58 43.83
CA GLU A 314 5.30 16.87 44.14
C GLU A 314 4.76 17.55 45.39
N GLU A 315 4.77 16.80 46.49
CA GLU A 315 4.71 17.38 47.84
C GLU A 315 5.45 16.45 48.83
N SER A 316 6.78 16.51 48.79
CA SER A 316 7.65 16.16 49.96
C SER A 316 9.12 16.27 49.54
N ARG A 317 9.63 17.49 49.51
CA ARG A 317 10.92 17.87 50.12
C ARG A 317 11.22 19.36 49.83
#